data_68e829e281d488863f6e769b7a6514f0
#
_entry.id   68e829e281d488863f6e769b7a6514f0
#
_cell.length_a   1.000
_cell.length_b   1.000
_cell.length_c   1.000
_cell.angle_alpha   90.00
_cell.angle_beta   90.00
_cell.angle_gamma   90.00
#
_symmetry.space_group_name_H-M   'P 1'
#
loop_
_entity.id
_entity.type
_entity.pdbx_description
1 polymer ?
#
loop_
_entity_poly.entity_id
_entity_poly.type
_entity_poly.pdbx_seq_one_letter_code
_entity_poly.pdbx_strand_id
1 'polypeptide(L)'
;MSCFRSRNILSVLKQWGRAIVLSLLLTVFGWVTVAESVWAQPATTQSIQPYLDRVIDQVTEFKLANGMKFIVLERHKAPTVSFLTYADVGGADEPNGKTGVAHFLEHLAFKGTSRIGTTDYQTEKPLLDRLDQLADQIQVATQQGQTAEVQKLQAEFTKVEAAASELVQQNELGRIVEQSGGVGLNANTSTDATRYFYSFPSNKLELWMSLESERFLDPVFREFYKEKEVILEERRMRTDNSPIGQMIEAFLETAFKVHPYHRPVIGYDQDIRNLTRQDVQTFFDTHYVPNNLTIAIVGDVNPAEVKRLANTYFGRFPSRPAPPEVIAVEPPQTATREVTLRLKSQPWYLEGYHAPAFKHPDHIVYDMMGDILSSGRTSRLYRSLVEQQQVALTAQGFTGFPGDKFDNLMLFYALTAPGHTVEEVAKSLRTEIDRLKTEPVSAAELDRVKTQAKAGLLRSLSSNSGMAQLLLEYEVKTGNWRNLFTEIEKIEAITAADIQRVAQATLTPENRTIGRILPQDS
;
A
#
# COMPACT_ATOMS: atom_id res chain seq x y z
N MET A 1 43.38 -55.29 45.56
CA MET A 1 43.17 -55.14 47.00
C MET A 1 42.30 -53.92 47.18
N SER A 2 41.15 -53.87 47.75
CA SER A 2 40.31 -54.72 48.56
C SER A 2 38.85 -54.32 48.35
N CYS A 3 38.06 -55.27 48.22
CA CYS A 3 36.66 -55.44 48.49
C CYS A 3 36.05 -54.45 49.52
N PHE A 4 34.92 -53.81 49.25
CA PHE A 4 33.92 -53.52 50.29
C PHE A 4 32.50 -53.70 49.73
N ARG A 5 31.76 -54.40 50.52
CA ARG A 5 30.47 -55.07 50.33
C ARG A 5 29.31 -54.14 50.00
N SER A 6 28.54 -54.58 49.02
CA SER A 6 27.13 -54.20 48.84
C SER A 6 26.25 -54.76 49.92
N ARG A 7 25.54 -53.95 50.67
CA ARG A 7 24.30 -54.36 51.40
C ARG A 7 23.47 -53.09 51.73
N ASN A 8 22.18 -53.20 51.44
CA ASN A 8 21.09 -52.32 51.94
C ASN A 8 20.77 -51.00 51.24
N ILE A 9 20.63 -51.02 49.94
CA ILE A 9 19.95 -49.91 49.24
C ILE A 9 18.47 -50.26 48.89
N LEU A 10 18.11 -51.50 48.81
CA LEU A 10 16.75 -51.95 48.42
C LEU A 10 15.68 -51.86 49.53
N SER A 11 16.02 -51.69 50.79
CA SER A 11 15.04 -51.53 51.89
C SER A 11 14.63 -50.04 52.10
N VAL A 12 15.51 -49.09 51.80
CA VAL A 12 15.24 -47.65 51.95
C VAL A 12 14.37 -47.16 50.81
N LEU A 13 14.54 -47.70 49.61
CA LEU A 13 13.74 -47.31 48.43
C LEU A 13 12.28 -47.80 48.52
N LYS A 14 11.97 -48.86 49.26
CA LYS A 14 10.58 -49.33 49.46
C LYS A 14 9.79 -48.54 50.50
N GLN A 15 10.43 -47.85 51.42
CA GLN A 15 9.74 -46.95 52.37
C GLN A 15 9.49 -45.58 51.82
N TRP A 16 10.38 -45.06 50.98
CA TRP A 16 10.19 -43.74 50.33
C TRP A 16 9.20 -43.79 49.16
N GLY A 17 9.09 -44.94 48.47
CA GLY A 17 8.08 -45.08 47.37
C GLY A 17 6.64 -45.07 47.88
N ARG A 18 6.37 -45.56 49.12
CA ARG A 18 5.03 -45.53 49.72
C ARG A 18 4.63 -44.13 50.24
N ALA A 19 5.58 -43.35 50.72
CA ALA A 19 5.34 -41.97 51.17
C ALA A 19 5.08 -41.02 50.00
N ILE A 20 5.76 -41.19 48.85
CA ILE A 20 5.56 -40.38 47.64
C ILE A 20 4.22 -40.69 46.96
N VAL A 21 3.78 -41.94 46.93
CA VAL A 21 2.48 -42.32 46.36
C VAL A 21 1.31 -41.82 47.21
N LEU A 22 1.45 -41.81 48.55
CA LEU A 22 0.42 -41.25 49.45
C LEU A 22 0.37 -39.71 49.37
N SER A 23 1.49 -39.02 49.20
CA SER A 23 1.53 -37.58 49.03
C SER A 23 0.93 -37.14 47.68
N LEU A 24 1.18 -37.90 46.59
CA LEU A 24 0.58 -37.66 45.28
C LEU A 24 -0.93 -37.93 45.24
N LEU A 25 -1.43 -38.92 45.97
CA LEU A 25 -2.87 -39.19 46.08
C LEU A 25 -3.60 -38.14 46.91
N LEU A 26 -2.99 -37.57 47.94
CA LEU A 26 -3.57 -36.50 48.75
C LEU A 26 -3.55 -35.14 48.03
N THR A 27 -2.57 -34.88 47.15
CA THR A 27 -2.57 -33.69 46.31
C THR A 27 -3.56 -33.77 45.15
N VAL A 28 -3.80 -34.95 44.57
CA VAL A 28 -4.83 -35.15 43.53
C VAL A 28 -6.25 -35.06 44.11
N PHE A 29 -6.49 -35.57 45.34
CA PHE A 29 -7.79 -35.43 46.00
C PHE A 29 -8.06 -34.01 46.52
N GLY A 30 -7.03 -33.24 46.87
CA GLY A 30 -7.16 -31.84 47.29
C GLY A 30 -7.47 -30.90 46.11
N TRP A 31 -7.17 -31.32 44.87
CA TRP A 31 -7.46 -30.52 43.65
C TRP A 31 -8.81 -30.87 43.03
N VAL A 32 -9.42 -32.00 43.35
CA VAL A 32 -10.73 -32.42 42.84
C VAL A 32 -11.90 -31.76 43.63
N THR A 33 -11.66 -31.26 44.86
CA THR A 33 -12.71 -30.61 45.66
C THR A 33 -12.69 -29.07 45.57
N VAL A 34 -11.76 -28.47 44.83
CA VAL A 34 -11.73 -27.00 44.54
C VAL A 34 -12.03 -26.70 43.06
N ALA A 35 -12.39 -27.71 42.28
CA ALA A 35 -12.94 -27.54 40.94
C ALA A 35 -14.46 -27.28 40.95
N GLU A 36 -14.97 -26.57 41.98
CA GLU A 36 -16.24 -25.91 41.86
C GLU A 36 -16.06 -24.62 41.06
N SER A 37 -16.45 -24.74 39.79
CA SER A 37 -16.98 -23.62 38.96
C SER A 37 -16.20 -22.30 39.04
N VAL A 38 -14.96 -22.29 38.52
CA VAL A 38 -14.60 -21.14 37.72
C VAL A 38 -15.34 -21.32 36.38
N TRP A 39 -16.64 -21.06 36.40
CA TRP A 39 -17.32 -20.60 35.20
C TRP A 39 -16.50 -19.42 34.75
N ALA A 40 -15.77 -19.59 33.65
CA ALA A 40 -15.25 -18.44 32.92
C ALA A 40 -16.48 -17.54 32.71
N GLN A 41 -16.59 -16.48 33.49
CA GLN A 41 -17.51 -15.40 33.12
C GLN A 41 -17.15 -15.13 31.67
N PRO A 42 -18.13 -15.14 30.75
CA PRO A 42 -17.84 -14.69 29.39
C PRO A 42 -17.14 -13.36 29.61
N ALA A 43 -15.89 -13.26 29.14
CA ALA A 43 -15.15 -12.01 29.19
C ALA A 43 -16.15 -10.99 28.63
N THR A 44 -16.69 -10.14 29.50
CA THR A 44 -17.47 -9.00 29.07
C THR A 44 -16.50 -8.30 28.15
N THR A 45 -16.75 -8.40 26.85
CA THR A 45 -16.00 -7.69 25.83
C THR A 45 -16.17 -6.22 26.20
N GLN A 46 -15.20 -5.69 26.98
CA GLN A 46 -15.22 -4.27 27.29
C GLN A 46 -15.24 -3.59 25.94
N SER A 47 -16.29 -2.83 25.71
CA SER A 47 -16.41 -2.05 24.48
C SER A 47 -15.10 -1.26 24.29
N ILE A 48 -14.49 -1.37 23.14
CA ILE A 48 -13.31 -0.60 22.79
C ILE A 48 -13.63 0.88 22.57
N GLN A 49 -14.93 1.21 22.46
CA GLN A 49 -15.44 2.54 22.18
C GLN A 49 -14.83 3.63 23.11
N PRO A 50 -14.74 3.45 24.45
CA PRO A 50 -14.12 4.45 25.32
C PRO A 50 -12.64 4.72 25.03
N TYR A 51 -11.94 3.77 24.40
CA TYR A 51 -10.58 4.01 23.91
C TYR A 51 -10.59 4.83 22.62
N LEU A 52 -11.47 4.49 21.68
CA LEU A 52 -11.60 5.21 20.41
C LEU A 52 -12.05 6.65 20.64
N ASP A 53 -13.02 6.88 21.51
CA ASP A 53 -13.51 8.22 21.86
C ASP A 53 -12.37 9.10 22.41
N ARG A 54 -11.55 8.55 23.31
CA ARG A 54 -10.37 9.26 23.83
C ARG A 54 -9.33 9.58 22.74
N VAL A 55 -9.16 8.69 21.77
CA VAL A 55 -8.25 8.96 20.63
C VAL A 55 -8.82 10.07 19.76
N ILE A 56 -10.12 10.07 19.50
CA ILE A 56 -10.80 11.14 18.75
C ILE A 56 -10.59 12.49 19.42
N ASP A 57 -10.78 12.57 20.76
CA ASP A 57 -10.59 13.79 21.53
C ASP A 57 -9.14 14.33 21.53
N GLN A 58 -8.17 13.46 21.30
CA GLN A 58 -6.74 13.81 21.20
C GLN A 58 -6.32 14.27 19.81
N VAL A 59 -7.15 14.09 18.79
CA VAL A 59 -6.84 14.55 17.42
C VAL A 59 -7.14 16.04 17.29
N THR A 60 -6.13 16.79 16.93
CA THR A 60 -6.27 18.21 16.55
C THR A 60 -6.18 18.31 15.04
N GLU A 61 -7.20 18.85 14.39
CA GLU A 61 -7.16 19.18 12.96
C GLU A 61 -7.17 20.68 12.74
N PHE A 62 -6.43 21.14 11.74
CA PHE A 62 -6.46 22.54 11.32
C PHE A 62 -6.12 22.66 9.84
N LYS A 63 -6.54 23.78 9.25
CA LYS A 63 -6.22 24.14 7.88
C LYS A 63 -5.46 25.45 7.86
N LEU A 64 -4.40 25.53 7.07
CA LEU A 64 -3.66 26.78 6.84
C LEU A 64 -4.44 27.70 5.90
N ALA A 65 -4.10 28.97 5.89
CA ALA A 65 -4.75 29.97 5.03
C ALA A 65 -4.64 29.64 3.52
N ASN A 66 -3.58 28.92 3.12
CA ASN A 66 -3.38 28.47 1.74
C ASN A 66 -4.14 27.20 1.38
N GLY A 67 -4.83 26.57 2.33
CA GLY A 67 -5.66 25.40 2.07
C GLY A 67 -5.06 24.07 2.53
N MET A 68 -3.78 23.99 2.90
CA MET A 68 -3.15 22.75 3.36
C MET A 68 -3.74 22.28 4.69
N LYS A 69 -4.06 21.00 4.78
CA LYS A 69 -4.69 20.39 5.97
C LYS A 69 -3.69 19.59 6.79
N PHE A 70 -3.80 19.72 8.12
CA PHE A 70 -3.01 18.97 9.09
C PHE A 70 -3.94 18.21 10.05
N ILE A 71 -3.59 16.96 10.32
CA ILE A 71 -4.21 16.10 11.32
C ILE A 71 -3.12 15.67 12.29
N VAL A 72 -3.24 16.10 13.55
CA VAL A 72 -2.21 15.90 14.58
C VAL A 72 -2.79 15.03 15.69
N LEU A 73 -2.14 13.92 16.00
CA LEU A 73 -2.48 13.10 17.16
C LEU A 73 -1.32 13.08 18.16
N GLU A 74 -1.54 13.68 19.31
CA GLU A 74 -0.60 13.72 20.42
C GLU A 74 -0.53 12.36 21.13
N ARG A 75 0.69 11.80 21.26
CA ARG A 75 0.97 10.52 21.92
C ARG A 75 2.34 10.55 22.59
N HIS A 76 2.40 10.48 23.93
CA HIS A 76 3.63 10.55 24.73
C HIS A 76 4.16 9.17 25.19
N LYS A 77 3.80 8.08 24.51
CA LYS A 77 4.27 6.73 24.88
C LYS A 77 5.75 6.48 24.61
N ALA A 78 6.28 7.15 23.60
CA ALA A 78 7.69 7.09 23.20
C ALA A 78 8.09 8.46 22.61
N PRO A 79 9.35 8.90 22.76
CA PRO A 79 9.82 10.20 22.27
C PRO A 79 10.06 10.17 20.75
N THR A 80 9.06 9.72 19.98
CA THR A 80 9.11 9.56 18.51
C THR A 80 7.86 10.11 17.86
N VAL A 81 8.02 10.63 16.65
CA VAL A 81 6.94 11.17 15.83
C VAL A 81 6.99 10.54 14.44
N SER A 82 5.86 10.08 13.95
CA SER A 82 5.69 9.65 12.57
C SER A 82 4.97 10.73 11.77
N PHE A 83 5.50 10.97 10.59
CA PHE A 83 5.01 11.98 9.65
C PHE A 83 4.60 11.29 8.37
N LEU A 84 3.46 11.70 7.84
CA LEU A 84 3.01 11.25 6.54
C LEU A 84 2.38 12.43 5.79
N THR A 85 2.90 12.72 4.60
CA THR A 85 2.33 13.66 3.64
C THR A 85 1.61 12.87 2.56
N TYR A 86 0.33 13.13 2.40
CA TYR A 86 -0.53 12.53 1.39
C TYR A 86 -0.82 13.56 0.31
N ALA A 87 -0.32 13.31 -0.89
CA ALA A 87 -0.71 14.02 -2.10
C ALA A 87 -1.85 13.24 -2.77
N ASP A 88 -3.03 13.87 -2.92
CA ASP A 88 -4.21 13.24 -3.54
C ASP A 88 -4.07 13.24 -5.06
N VAL A 89 -3.02 12.58 -5.53
CA VAL A 89 -2.64 12.45 -6.93
C VAL A 89 -1.84 11.17 -7.15
N GLY A 90 -2.22 10.40 -8.17
CA GLY A 90 -1.58 9.15 -8.54
C GLY A 90 -1.67 8.85 -10.02
N GLY A 91 -1.53 7.59 -10.42
CA GLY A 91 -1.58 7.17 -11.82
C GLY A 91 -2.90 7.50 -12.53
N ALA A 92 -4.01 7.61 -11.78
CA ALA A 92 -5.31 7.96 -12.34
C ALA A 92 -5.40 9.43 -12.83
N ASP A 93 -4.57 10.30 -12.26
CA ASP A 93 -4.58 11.74 -12.55
C ASP A 93 -3.66 12.11 -13.72
N GLU A 94 -2.94 11.15 -14.27
CA GLU A 94 -1.95 11.39 -15.32
C GLU A 94 -2.61 11.76 -16.67
N PRO A 95 -2.07 12.73 -17.41
CA PRO A 95 -2.55 13.02 -18.75
C PRO A 95 -2.32 11.85 -19.72
N ASN A 96 -3.15 11.73 -20.74
CA ASN A 96 -2.95 10.77 -21.83
C ASN A 96 -1.58 10.97 -22.50
N GLY A 97 -0.84 9.89 -22.73
CA GLY A 97 0.49 9.93 -23.34
C GLY A 97 1.61 10.39 -22.37
N LYS A 98 1.30 10.50 -21.07
CA LYS A 98 2.24 10.89 -20.02
C LYS A 98 2.17 9.95 -18.81
N THR A 99 1.78 8.68 -19.05
CA THR A 99 1.69 7.70 -17.97
C THR A 99 3.05 7.45 -17.34
N GLY A 100 3.05 7.23 -16.02
CA GLY A 100 4.27 7.09 -15.21
C GLY A 100 4.81 8.40 -14.66
N VAL A 101 4.23 9.57 -15.01
CA VAL A 101 4.72 10.88 -14.54
C VAL A 101 4.58 11.03 -13.01
N ALA A 102 3.54 10.47 -12.41
CA ALA A 102 3.33 10.50 -10.96
C ALA A 102 4.41 9.69 -10.22
N HIS A 103 4.70 8.49 -10.69
CA HIS A 103 5.77 7.64 -10.16
C HIS A 103 7.16 8.26 -10.41
N PHE A 104 7.38 8.83 -11.58
CA PHE A 104 8.63 9.53 -11.88
C PHE A 104 8.86 10.72 -10.94
N LEU A 105 7.81 11.50 -10.68
CA LEU A 105 7.87 12.62 -9.75
C LEU A 105 8.21 12.16 -8.32
N GLU A 106 7.69 11.01 -7.88
CA GLU A 106 8.07 10.41 -6.59
C GLU A 106 9.58 10.23 -6.49
N HIS A 107 10.24 9.61 -7.49
CA HIS A 107 11.69 9.43 -7.54
C HIS A 107 12.43 10.78 -7.49
N LEU A 108 11.98 11.74 -8.26
CA LEU A 108 12.61 13.07 -8.34
C LEU A 108 12.43 13.89 -7.06
N ALA A 109 11.39 13.63 -6.26
CA ALA A 109 11.15 14.32 -5.00
C ALA A 109 12.23 14.03 -3.93
N PHE A 110 13.07 13.01 -4.13
CA PHE A 110 14.22 12.71 -3.27
C PHE A 110 15.54 13.34 -3.75
N LYS A 111 15.53 13.94 -4.92
CA LYS A 111 16.75 14.57 -5.51
C LYS A 111 17.11 15.89 -4.84
N GLY A 112 16.23 16.43 -4.00
CA GLY A 112 16.46 17.63 -3.18
C GLY A 112 15.95 18.92 -3.81
N THR A 113 16.55 20.03 -3.43
CA THR A 113 16.11 21.41 -3.69
C THR A 113 17.25 22.24 -4.26
N SER A 114 17.05 23.55 -4.43
CA SER A 114 18.16 24.45 -4.77
C SER A 114 19.25 24.54 -3.69
N ARG A 115 19.00 24.00 -2.46
CA ARG A 115 19.92 24.06 -1.31
C ARG A 115 20.37 22.69 -0.80
N ILE A 116 19.65 21.63 -1.13
CA ILE A 116 19.91 20.24 -0.72
C ILE A 116 20.09 19.40 -1.99
N GLY A 117 21.13 18.59 -2.04
CA GLY A 117 21.43 17.72 -3.18
C GLY A 117 22.35 18.35 -4.22
N THR A 118 22.90 19.52 -3.95
CA THR A 118 23.86 20.19 -4.83
C THR A 118 24.94 20.93 -4.04
N THR A 119 26.12 21.03 -4.62
CA THR A 119 27.21 21.87 -4.09
C THR A 119 27.09 23.34 -4.52
N ASP A 120 26.53 23.60 -5.70
CA ASP A 120 26.32 24.95 -6.26
C ASP A 120 25.18 24.96 -7.28
N TYR A 121 23.98 25.32 -6.84
CA TYR A 121 22.82 25.39 -7.71
C TYR A 121 22.91 26.48 -8.79
N GLN A 122 23.63 27.58 -8.54
CA GLN A 122 23.77 28.64 -9.53
C GLN A 122 24.54 28.17 -10.76
N THR A 123 25.55 27.31 -10.54
CA THR A 123 26.30 26.64 -11.62
C THR A 123 25.55 25.44 -12.20
N GLU A 124 24.78 24.69 -11.38
CA GLU A 124 24.01 23.52 -11.80
C GLU A 124 22.86 23.88 -12.74
N LYS A 125 22.06 24.89 -12.39
CA LYS A 125 20.83 25.24 -13.11
C LYS A 125 21.02 25.45 -14.62
N PRO A 126 21.99 26.24 -15.11
CA PRO A 126 22.23 26.38 -16.55
C PRO A 126 22.58 25.07 -17.26
N LEU A 127 23.24 24.12 -16.56
CA LEU A 127 23.55 22.80 -17.12
C LEU A 127 22.27 21.96 -17.27
N LEU A 128 21.38 21.98 -16.27
CA LEU A 128 20.08 21.31 -16.36
C LEU A 128 19.24 21.87 -17.51
N ASP A 129 19.17 23.18 -17.66
CA ASP A 129 18.44 23.85 -18.76
C ASP A 129 19.07 23.51 -20.13
N ARG A 130 20.42 23.35 -20.20
CA ARG A 130 21.09 22.92 -21.43
C ARG A 130 20.80 21.47 -21.77
N LEU A 131 20.70 20.58 -20.79
CA LEU A 131 20.32 19.18 -21.00
C LEU A 131 18.93 19.08 -21.64
N ASP A 132 17.95 19.86 -21.19
CA ASP A 132 16.62 19.87 -21.77
C ASP A 132 16.66 20.31 -23.23
N GLN A 133 17.36 21.41 -23.53
CA GLN A 133 17.54 21.89 -24.91
C GLN A 133 18.19 20.83 -25.83
N LEU A 134 19.20 20.14 -25.32
CA LEU A 134 19.87 19.09 -26.08
C LEU A 134 18.96 17.88 -26.31
N ALA A 135 18.16 17.48 -25.31
CA ALA A 135 17.21 16.41 -25.45
C ALA A 135 16.14 16.72 -26.52
N ASP A 136 15.59 17.94 -26.52
CA ASP A 136 14.66 18.41 -27.55
C ASP A 136 15.31 18.39 -28.94
N GLN A 137 16.54 18.88 -29.07
CA GLN A 137 17.29 18.90 -30.34
C GLN A 137 17.58 17.48 -30.85
N ILE A 138 17.95 16.56 -29.95
CA ILE A 138 18.16 15.14 -30.28
C ILE A 138 16.87 14.52 -30.80
N GLN A 139 15.74 14.80 -30.14
CA GLN A 139 14.43 14.27 -30.56
C GLN A 139 14.06 14.78 -31.98
N VAL A 140 14.21 16.07 -32.24
CA VAL A 140 13.93 16.68 -33.56
C VAL A 140 14.86 16.09 -34.64
N ALA A 141 16.17 16.03 -34.39
CA ALA A 141 17.14 15.48 -35.33
C ALA A 141 16.88 13.98 -35.62
N THR A 142 16.46 13.23 -34.60
CA THR A 142 16.06 11.81 -34.74
C THR A 142 14.85 11.66 -35.65
N GLN A 143 13.80 12.46 -35.43
CA GLN A 143 12.60 12.47 -36.27
C GLN A 143 12.89 12.83 -37.73
N GLN A 144 13.90 13.66 -37.95
CA GLN A 144 14.36 14.08 -39.29
C GLN A 144 15.37 13.11 -39.93
N GLY A 145 15.76 12.03 -39.23
CA GLY A 145 16.74 11.06 -39.72
C GLY A 145 18.18 11.57 -39.82
N GLN A 146 18.52 12.65 -39.11
CA GLN A 146 19.82 13.33 -39.15
C GLN A 146 20.85 12.63 -38.26
N THR A 147 21.26 11.41 -38.60
CA THR A 147 22.10 10.54 -37.77
C THR A 147 23.41 11.21 -37.29
N ALA A 148 24.10 11.95 -38.16
CA ALA A 148 25.34 12.63 -37.80
C ALA A 148 25.12 13.75 -36.76
N GLU A 149 24.04 14.51 -36.89
CA GLU A 149 23.67 15.56 -35.92
C GLU A 149 23.25 14.94 -34.58
N VAL A 150 22.47 13.84 -34.60
CA VAL A 150 22.12 13.09 -33.40
C VAL A 150 23.37 12.65 -32.63
N GLN A 151 24.36 12.08 -33.29
CA GLN A 151 25.61 11.66 -32.65
C GLN A 151 26.39 12.83 -32.02
N LYS A 152 26.45 13.96 -32.72
CA LYS A 152 27.10 15.18 -32.21
C LYS A 152 26.37 15.72 -30.97
N LEU A 153 25.04 15.83 -31.02
CA LEU A 153 24.24 16.31 -29.91
C LEU A 153 24.29 15.38 -28.71
N GLN A 154 24.30 14.05 -28.92
CA GLN A 154 24.49 13.06 -27.86
C GLN A 154 25.85 13.18 -27.17
N ALA A 155 26.92 13.43 -27.93
CA ALA A 155 28.24 13.65 -27.37
C ALA A 155 28.29 14.93 -26.50
N GLU A 156 27.64 16.00 -26.92
CA GLU A 156 27.49 17.23 -26.12
C GLU A 156 26.64 16.97 -24.87
N PHE A 157 25.51 16.25 -25.01
CA PHE A 157 24.62 15.88 -23.91
C PHE A 157 25.41 15.13 -22.81
N THR A 158 26.14 14.09 -23.18
CA THR A 158 26.96 13.32 -22.22
C THR A 158 27.97 14.19 -21.48
N LYS A 159 28.58 15.15 -22.18
CA LYS A 159 29.54 16.08 -21.56
C LYS A 159 28.87 17.03 -20.56
N VAL A 160 27.69 17.58 -20.90
CA VAL A 160 26.93 18.48 -20.04
C VAL A 160 26.37 17.71 -18.83
N GLU A 161 25.88 16.47 -19.04
CA GLU A 161 25.39 15.60 -17.98
C GLU A 161 26.50 15.25 -16.97
N ALA A 162 27.70 14.94 -17.45
CA ALA A 162 28.85 14.71 -16.58
C ALA A 162 29.18 15.94 -15.73
N ALA A 163 29.21 17.13 -16.35
CA ALA A 163 29.44 18.38 -15.61
C ALA A 163 28.36 18.69 -14.57
N ALA A 164 27.09 18.45 -14.89
CA ALA A 164 26.00 18.59 -13.92
C ALA A 164 26.14 17.58 -12.76
N SER A 165 26.50 16.33 -13.05
CA SER A 165 26.67 15.27 -12.05
C SER A 165 27.79 15.55 -11.05
N GLU A 166 28.83 16.30 -11.41
CA GLU A 166 29.91 16.72 -10.49
C GLU A 166 29.41 17.65 -9.38
N LEU A 167 28.31 18.36 -9.61
CA LEU A 167 27.69 19.26 -8.64
C LEU A 167 26.71 18.55 -7.70
N VAL A 168 26.28 17.34 -8.03
CA VAL A 168 25.25 16.61 -7.26
C VAL A 168 25.83 16.01 -5.97
N GLN A 169 25.18 16.30 -4.86
CA GLN A 169 25.39 15.61 -3.58
C GLN A 169 24.40 14.44 -3.46
N GLN A 170 24.89 13.25 -3.82
CA GLN A 170 24.07 12.04 -3.86
C GLN A 170 23.42 11.72 -2.52
N ASN A 171 22.07 11.47 -2.54
CA ASN A 171 21.25 11.09 -1.39
C ASN A 171 21.41 12.02 -0.17
N GLU A 172 21.64 13.31 -0.39
CA GLU A 172 21.88 14.24 0.72
C GLU A 172 20.68 14.35 1.66
N LEU A 173 19.47 14.38 1.11
CA LEU A 173 18.24 14.37 1.92
C LEU A 173 18.18 13.15 2.85
N GLY A 174 18.41 11.95 2.31
CA GLY A 174 18.45 10.71 3.09
C GLY A 174 19.53 10.75 4.18
N ARG A 175 20.71 11.24 3.85
CA ARG A 175 21.82 11.40 4.79
C ARG A 175 21.49 12.36 5.94
N ILE A 176 20.84 13.50 5.66
CA ILE A 176 20.37 14.45 6.69
C ILE A 176 19.37 13.77 7.63
N VAL A 177 18.40 13.05 7.06
CA VAL A 177 17.38 12.33 7.84
C VAL A 177 18.03 11.28 8.74
N GLU A 178 18.88 10.40 8.20
CA GLU A 178 19.54 9.33 8.96
C GLU A 178 20.47 9.87 10.05
N GLN A 179 21.31 10.86 9.74
CA GLN A 179 22.20 11.49 10.72
C GLN A 179 21.47 12.22 11.84
N SER A 180 20.21 12.61 11.59
CA SER A 180 19.35 13.23 12.60
C SER A 180 18.52 12.22 13.40
N GLY A 181 18.74 10.91 13.19
CA GLY A 181 18.01 9.84 13.86
C GLY A 181 16.66 9.50 13.22
N GLY A 182 16.42 9.96 11.99
CA GLY A 182 15.23 9.60 11.22
C GLY A 182 15.29 8.16 10.72
N VAL A 183 14.14 7.52 10.66
CA VAL A 183 14.01 6.14 10.21
C VAL A 183 12.82 5.98 9.26
N GLY A 184 12.93 5.02 8.35
CA GLY A 184 11.83 4.64 7.45
C GLY A 184 11.49 5.72 6.41
N LEU A 185 12.47 6.58 6.02
CA LEU A 185 12.29 7.52 4.91
C LEU A 185 11.97 6.74 3.64
N ASN A 186 10.77 6.95 3.14
CA ASN A 186 10.30 6.31 1.92
C ASN A 186 9.12 7.08 1.32
N ALA A 187 8.72 6.69 0.11
CA ALA A 187 7.49 7.10 -0.51
C ALA A 187 6.85 5.92 -1.26
N ASN A 188 5.62 6.09 -1.68
CA ASN A 188 4.97 5.20 -2.62
C ASN A 188 3.97 5.97 -3.48
N THR A 189 3.90 5.60 -4.74
CA THR A 189 2.86 6.05 -5.68
C THR A 189 1.95 4.87 -5.99
N SER A 190 0.65 5.11 -5.83
CA SER A 190 -0.42 4.21 -6.23
C SER A 190 -1.22 4.81 -7.38
N THR A 191 -2.26 4.13 -7.79
CA THR A 191 -3.20 4.65 -8.77
C THR A 191 -3.90 5.93 -8.28
N ASP A 192 -4.14 6.04 -6.95
CA ASP A 192 -4.96 7.10 -6.35
C ASP A 192 -4.16 8.20 -5.64
N ALA A 193 -2.93 7.92 -5.23
CA ALA A 193 -2.18 8.83 -4.35
C ALA A 193 -0.68 8.61 -4.38
N THR A 194 0.05 9.67 -4.04
CA THR A 194 1.48 9.60 -3.71
C THR A 194 1.67 9.98 -2.23
N ARG A 195 2.40 9.15 -1.50
CA ARG A 195 2.61 9.30 -0.05
C ARG A 195 4.09 9.37 0.26
N TYR A 196 4.49 10.32 1.13
CA TYR A 196 5.85 10.48 1.64
C TYR A 196 5.82 10.30 3.15
N PHE A 197 6.65 9.44 3.70
CA PHE A 197 6.58 9.11 5.12
C PHE A 197 7.93 8.75 5.72
N TYR A 198 8.12 9.13 6.98
CA TYR A 198 9.26 8.78 7.83
C TYR A 198 8.99 9.16 9.29
N SER A 199 9.85 8.72 10.19
CA SER A 199 9.73 9.04 11.61
C SER A 199 11.01 9.65 12.14
N PHE A 200 10.87 10.55 13.12
CA PHE A 200 11.97 11.19 13.83
C PHE A 200 11.83 11.06 15.34
N PRO A 201 12.93 11.23 16.10
CA PRO A 201 12.85 11.63 17.50
C PRO A 201 12.05 12.93 17.65
N SER A 202 11.28 13.08 18.75
CA SER A 202 10.35 14.21 18.93
C SER A 202 11.01 15.59 18.89
N ASN A 203 12.30 15.69 19.30
CA ASN A 203 13.08 16.92 19.23
C ASN A 203 13.50 17.33 17.78
N LYS A 204 13.08 16.60 16.77
CA LYS A 204 13.37 16.89 15.35
C LYS A 204 12.15 17.36 14.55
N LEU A 205 11.06 17.72 15.23
CA LEU A 205 9.84 18.22 14.60
C LEU A 205 10.13 19.38 13.63
N GLU A 206 10.89 20.38 14.07
CA GLU A 206 11.20 21.55 13.23
C GLU A 206 12.09 21.19 12.03
N LEU A 207 13.03 20.25 12.19
CA LEU A 207 13.82 19.74 11.08
C LEU A 207 12.92 19.08 10.02
N TRP A 208 11.96 18.25 10.45
CA TRP A 208 10.98 17.67 9.54
C TRP A 208 10.19 18.75 8.80
N MET A 209 9.67 19.76 9.52
CA MET A 209 8.93 20.87 8.92
C MET A 209 9.75 21.58 7.84
N SER A 210 11.04 21.81 8.10
CA SER A 210 11.95 22.44 7.15
C SER A 210 12.19 21.57 5.92
N LEU A 211 12.56 20.29 6.09
CA LEU A 211 12.87 19.40 4.99
C LEU A 211 11.66 19.13 4.09
N GLU A 212 10.53 18.82 4.72
CA GLU A 212 9.31 18.45 3.98
C GLU A 212 8.69 19.65 3.26
N SER A 213 8.70 20.83 3.88
CA SER A 213 8.21 22.04 3.19
C SER A 213 9.08 22.41 1.99
N GLU A 214 10.39 22.34 2.10
CA GLU A 214 11.32 22.65 1.00
C GLU A 214 11.17 21.65 -0.16
N ARG A 215 10.95 20.36 0.13
CA ARG A 215 10.67 19.33 -0.89
C ARG A 215 9.57 19.75 -1.86
N PHE A 216 8.52 20.42 -1.37
CA PHE A 216 7.37 20.81 -2.19
C PHE A 216 7.35 22.30 -2.56
N LEU A 217 8.19 23.11 -1.93
CA LEU A 217 8.26 24.56 -2.23
C LEU A 217 9.30 24.88 -3.29
N ASP A 218 10.43 24.16 -3.26
CA ASP A 218 11.59 24.44 -4.10
C ASP A 218 12.23 23.14 -4.65
N PRO A 219 11.44 22.23 -5.26
CA PRO A 219 12.01 20.99 -5.80
C PRO A 219 12.89 21.27 -7.01
N VAL A 220 14.00 20.56 -7.10
CA VAL A 220 14.87 20.55 -8.28
C VAL A 220 14.91 19.14 -8.86
N PHE A 221 14.35 18.96 -10.06
CA PHE A 221 14.29 17.68 -10.75
C PHE A 221 15.63 17.40 -11.46
N ARG A 222 16.70 17.31 -10.66
CA ARG A 222 18.05 16.96 -11.15
C ARG A 222 18.16 15.49 -11.46
N GLU A 223 19.18 15.12 -12.24
CA GLU A 223 19.39 13.75 -12.72
C GLU A 223 18.16 13.16 -13.46
N PHE A 224 17.29 13.99 -14.04
CA PHE A 224 16.04 13.56 -14.70
C PHE A 224 16.29 12.45 -15.73
N TYR A 225 17.26 12.61 -16.60
CA TYR A 225 17.54 11.66 -17.69
C TYR A 225 18.13 10.35 -17.17
N LYS A 226 18.96 10.41 -16.15
CA LYS A 226 19.50 9.23 -15.48
C LYS A 226 18.39 8.46 -14.74
N GLU A 227 17.49 9.19 -14.06
CA GLU A 227 16.37 8.59 -13.35
C GLU A 227 15.35 7.97 -14.31
N LYS A 228 15.19 8.54 -15.51
CA LYS A 228 14.40 7.94 -16.58
C LYS A 228 14.88 6.53 -16.92
N GLU A 229 16.17 6.32 -17.05
CA GLU A 229 16.74 4.98 -17.31
C GLU A 229 16.50 4.03 -16.12
N VAL A 230 16.57 4.53 -14.87
CA VAL A 230 16.25 3.74 -13.67
C VAL A 230 14.79 3.26 -13.72
N ILE A 231 13.84 4.15 -14.04
CA ILE A 231 12.42 3.79 -14.15
C ILE A 231 12.15 2.82 -15.30
N LEU A 232 12.80 3.00 -16.44
CA LEU A 232 12.71 2.06 -17.56
C LEU A 232 13.25 0.67 -17.17
N GLU A 233 14.32 0.60 -16.38
CA GLU A 233 14.83 -0.67 -15.87
C GLU A 233 13.88 -1.30 -14.85
N GLU A 234 13.29 -0.48 -13.97
CA GLU A 234 12.27 -0.94 -13.03
C GLU A 234 11.05 -1.49 -13.75
N ARG A 235 10.56 -0.81 -14.80
CA ARG A 235 9.47 -1.32 -15.65
C ARG A 235 9.86 -2.65 -16.28
N ARG A 236 11.11 -2.74 -16.80
CA ARG A 236 11.61 -3.97 -17.39
C ARG A 236 11.56 -5.14 -16.40
N MET A 237 11.98 -4.91 -15.15
CA MET A 237 11.97 -5.94 -14.11
C MET A 237 10.54 -6.29 -13.64
N ARG A 238 9.70 -5.28 -13.43
CA ARG A 238 8.37 -5.47 -12.81
C ARG A 238 7.28 -5.87 -13.80
N THR A 239 7.41 -5.46 -15.07
CA THR A 239 6.38 -5.65 -16.10
C THR A 239 6.92 -6.45 -17.27
N ASP A 240 7.90 -5.93 -18.02
CA ASP A 240 8.26 -6.50 -19.32
C ASP A 240 8.88 -7.91 -19.22
N ASN A 241 9.69 -8.17 -18.20
CA ASN A 241 10.30 -9.47 -17.90
C ASN A 241 9.50 -10.29 -16.85
N SER A 242 8.36 -9.78 -16.37
CA SER A 242 7.52 -10.43 -15.37
C SER A 242 6.24 -10.94 -16.00
N PRO A 243 6.03 -12.25 -16.12
CA PRO A 243 4.80 -12.81 -16.69
C PRO A 243 3.53 -12.32 -15.99
N ILE A 244 3.56 -12.22 -14.65
CA ILE A 244 2.42 -11.69 -13.91
C ILE A 244 2.27 -10.18 -14.08
N GLY A 245 3.37 -9.44 -14.21
CA GLY A 245 3.34 -8.01 -14.52
C GLY A 245 2.68 -7.72 -15.86
N GLN A 246 3.07 -8.45 -16.91
CA GLN A 246 2.43 -8.37 -18.23
C GLN A 246 0.93 -8.71 -18.16
N MET A 247 0.59 -9.75 -17.38
CA MET A 247 -0.80 -10.15 -17.21
C MET A 247 -1.61 -9.07 -16.47
N ILE A 248 -1.08 -8.45 -15.43
CA ILE A 248 -1.78 -7.38 -14.69
C ILE A 248 -2.06 -6.19 -15.62
N GLU A 249 -1.09 -5.77 -16.42
CA GLU A 249 -1.27 -4.68 -17.40
C GLU A 249 -2.37 -5.02 -18.39
N ALA A 250 -2.29 -6.17 -19.05
CA ALA A 250 -3.30 -6.64 -20.02
C ALA A 250 -4.68 -6.89 -19.39
N PHE A 251 -4.71 -7.33 -18.12
CA PHE A 251 -5.94 -7.56 -17.37
C PHE A 251 -6.65 -6.25 -17.06
N LEU A 252 -5.92 -5.23 -16.59
CA LEU A 252 -6.49 -3.92 -16.31
C LEU A 252 -7.01 -3.23 -17.58
N GLU A 253 -6.28 -3.30 -18.70
CA GLU A 253 -6.75 -2.82 -20.00
C GLU A 253 -8.01 -3.55 -20.50
N THR A 254 -8.16 -4.81 -20.09
CA THR A 254 -9.35 -5.61 -20.43
C THR A 254 -10.53 -5.24 -19.53
N ALA A 255 -10.30 -5.07 -18.23
CA ALA A 255 -11.33 -4.77 -17.24
C ALA A 255 -11.87 -3.34 -17.37
N PHE A 256 -10.99 -2.35 -17.54
CA PHE A 256 -11.37 -0.93 -17.66
C PHE A 256 -11.20 -0.45 -19.10
N LYS A 257 -12.23 0.20 -19.63
CA LYS A 257 -12.23 0.73 -21.02
C LYS A 257 -12.20 2.24 -21.09
N VAL A 258 -12.65 2.90 -20.04
CA VAL A 258 -12.78 4.35 -19.97
C VAL A 258 -12.03 4.93 -18.77
N HIS A 259 -12.17 4.32 -17.60
CA HIS A 259 -11.55 4.82 -16.38
C HIS A 259 -10.03 4.65 -16.40
N PRO A 260 -9.24 5.64 -15.94
CA PRO A 260 -7.76 5.58 -15.91
C PRO A 260 -7.16 4.39 -15.16
N TYR A 261 -7.95 3.66 -14.41
CA TYR A 261 -7.52 2.40 -13.75
C TYR A 261 -7.04 1.31 -14.71
N HIS A 262 -7.22 1.47 -16.01
CA HIS A 262 -6.60 0.58 -17.00
C HIS A 262 -5.08 0.77 -17.12
N ARG A 263 -4.52 1.89 -16.62
CA ARG A 263 -3.10 2.26 -16.81
C ARG A 263 -2.21 1.66 -15.73
N PRO A 264 -1.00 1.21 -16.09
CA PRO A 264 -0.01 0.82 -15.09
C PRO A 264 0.57 2.06 -14.38
N VAL A 265 0.71 2.02 -13.05
CA VAL A 265 1.28 3.13 -12.26
C VAL A 265 2.71 3.46 -12.68
N ILE A 266 3.49 2.44 -13.08
CA ILE A 266 4.85 2.64 -13.59
C ILE A 266 4.88 3.37 -14.94
N GLY A 267 3.76 3.43 -15.65
CA GLY A 267 3.64 4.02 -16.97
C GLY A 267 3.94 3.04 -18.12
N TYR A 268 3.47 3.37 -19.32
CA TYR A 268 3.84 2.64 -20.53
C TYR A 268 5.26 3.01 -20.99
N ASP A 269 6.01 2.06 -21.53
CA ASP A 269 7.41 2.26 -21.98
C ASP A 269 7.56 3.47 -22.91
N GLN A 270 6.66 3.60 -23.90
CA GLN A 270 6.71 4.70 -24.85
C GLN A 270 6.44 6.06 -24.18
N ASP A 271 5.52 6.12 -23.21
CA ASP A 271 5.20 7.36 -22.50
C ASP A 271 6.39 7.78 -21.63
N ILE A 272 6.98 6.86 -20.87
CA ILE A 272 8.16 7.14 -20.02
C ILE A 272 9.33 7.67 -20.86
N ARG A 273 9.60 7.08 -22.04
CA ARG A 273 10.65 7.54 -22.96
C ARG A 273 10.40 8.96 -23.43
N ASN A 274 9.14 9.31 -23.66
CA ASN A 274 8.72 10.62 -24.18
C ASN A 274 8.52 11.69 -23.10
N LEU A 275 8.52 11.32 -21.80
CA LEU A 275 8.43 12.30 -20.71
C LEU A 275 9.60 13.30 -20.78
N THR A 276 9.30 14.55 -20.54
CA THR A 276 10.27 15.64 -20.41
C THR A 276 10.31 16.15 -18.98
N ARG A 277 11.39 16.82 -18.58
CA ARG A 277 11.45 17.49 -17.26
C ARG A 277 10.34 18.54 -17.12
N GLN A 278 9.95 19.17 -18.21
CA GLN A 278 8.82 20.12 -18.24
C GLN A 278 7.47 19.43 -17.99
N ASP A 279 7.27 18.19 -18.46
CA ASP A 279 6.04 17.43 -18.18
C ASP A 279 5.93 17.16 -16.67
N VAL A 280 7.02 16.75 -16.04
CA VAL A 280 7.07 16.54 -14.58
C VAL A 280 6.82 17.84 -13.82
N GLN A 281 7.43 18.94 -14.25
CA GLN A 281 7.21 20.25 -13.65
C GLN A 281 5.75 20.70 -13.78
N THR A 282 5.14 20.49 -14.95
CA THR A 282 3.74 20.84 -15.19
C THR A 282 2.80 20.00 -14.33
N PHE A 283 3.08 18.69 -14.20
CA PHE A 283 2.31 17.79 -13.35
C PHE A 283 2.45 18.17 -11.87
N PHE A 284 3.66 18.48 -11.42
CA PHE A 284 3.91 18.98 -10.08
C PHE A 284 3.15 20.28 -9.79
N ASP A 285 3.27 21.29 -10.66
CA ASP A 285 2.62 22.58 -10.50
C ASP A 285 1.10 22.50 -10.47
N THR A 286 0.54 21.49 -11.14
CA THR A 286 -0.91 21.25 -11.20
C THR A 286 -1.43 20.54 -9.96
N HIS A 287 -0.73 19.51 -9.48
CA HIS A 287 -1.25 18.57 -8.48
C HIS A 287 -0.67 18.75 -7.08
N TYR A 288 0.58 19.23 -6.95
CA TYR A 288 1.23 19.45 -5.64
C TYR A 288 0.92 20.86 -5.11
N VAL A 289 -0.37 21.13 -4.98
CA VAL A 289 -0.91 22.40 -4.47
C VAL A 289 -1.39 22.24 -3.04
N PRO A 290 -1.36 23.30 -2.19
CA PRO A 290 -1.63 23.17 -0.77
C PRO A 290 -2.96 22.49 -0.42
N ASN A 291 -4.02 22.75 -1.15
CA ASN A 291 -5.35 22.18 -0.90
C ASN A 291 -5.49 20.72 -1.39
N ASN A 292 -4.47 20.18 -2.06
CA ASN A 292 -4.38 18.78 -2.49
C ASN A 292 -3.40 17.96 -1.62
N LEU A 293 -2.80 18.61 -0.61
CA LEU A 293 -1.87 17.98 0.33
C LEU A 293 -2.50 17.91 1.73
N THR A 294 -2.53 16.70 2.29
CA THR A 294 -2.96 16.50 3.68
C THR A 294 -1.83 15.83 4.46
N ILE A 295 -1.55 16.34 5.64
CA ILE A 295 -0.41 15.89 6.45
C ILE A 295 -0.91 15.33 7.77
N ALA A 296 -0.47 14.12 8.14
CA ALA A 296 -0.66 13.55 9.46
C ALA A 296 0.64 13.57 10.25
N ILE A 297 0.56 13.99 11.50
CA ILE A 297 1.66 14.01 12.48
C ILE A 297 1.19 13.28 13.72
N VAL A 298 1.78 12.13 14.02
CA VAL A 298 1.35 11.27 15.12
C VAL A 298 2.55 10.94 16.01
N GLY A 299 2.47 11.27 17.30
CA GLY A 299 3.51 10.95 18.25
C GLY A 299 3.69 11.99 19.36
N ASP A 300 4.89 12.05 19.89
CA ASP A 300 5.28 12.93 21.01
C ASP A 300 5.47 14.38 20.52
N VAL A 301 4.36 15.06 20.31
CA VAL A 301 4.29 16.45 19.82
C VAL A 301 3.25 17.25 20.58
N ASN A 302 3.43 18.57 20.62
CA ASN A 302 2.41 19.51 21.09
C ASN A 302 1.67 20.09 19.87
N PRO A 303 0.34 19.95 19.76
CA PRO A 303 -0.43 20.43 18.60
C PRO A 303 -0.34 21.95 18.35
N ALA A 304 -0.22 22.76 19.40
CA ALA A 304 -0.06 24.21 19.24
C ALA A 304 1.29 24.56 18.61
N GLU A 305 2.36 23.86 19.00
CA GLU A 305 3.68 24.01 18.41
C GLU A 305 3.71 23.50 16.95
N VAL A 306 3.07 22.36 16.67
CA VAL A 306 2.89 21.88 15.30
C VAL A 306 2.21 22.94 14.44
N LYS A 307 1.12 23.53 14.92
CA LYS A 307 0.40 24.58 14.18
C LYS A 307 1.25 25.83 13.94
N ARG A 308 2.03 26.24 14.94
CA ARG A 308 2.96 27.38 14.81
C ARG A 308 4.00 27.12 13.74
N LEU A 309 4.67 25.97 13.79
CA LEU A 309 5.68 25.57 12.81
C LEU A 309 5.09 25.36 11.42
N ALA A 310 3.92 24.71 11.31
CA ALA A 310 3.22 24.56 10.05
C ALA A 310 2.95 25.90 9.36
N ASN A 311 2.49 26.91 10.10
CA ASN A 311 2.33 28.27 9.55
C ASN A 311 3.66 28.87 9.09
N THR A 312 4.74 28.68 9.83
CA THR A 312 6.07 29.21 9.48
C THR A 312 6.62 28.60 8.21
N TYR A 313 6.54 27.29 8.09
CA TYR A 313 7.18 26.52 7.01
C TYR A 313 6.25 26.32 5.79
N PHE A 314 5.05 25.80 6.00
CA PHE A 314 4.09 25.48 4.94
C PHE A 314 3.16 26.66 4.58
N GLY A 315 3.05 27.68 5.46
CA GLY A 315 2.33 28.92 5.13
C GLY A 315 2.96 29.73 4.01
N ARG A 316 4.22 29.45 3.64
CA ARG A 316 4.93 30.07 2.50
C ARG A 316 4.41 29.63 1.13
N PHE A 317 3.70 28.51 1.08
CA PHE A 317 3.13 28.03 -0.19
C PHE A 317 2.03 28.96 -0.67
N PRO A 318 2.07 29.42 -1.93
CA PRO A 318 0.99 30.23 -2.50
C PRO A 318 -0.28 29.39 -2.62
N SER A 319 -1.43 29.98 -2.31
CA SER A 319 -2.73 29.36 -2.64
C SER A 319 -2.84 29.17 -4.15
N ARG A 320 -3.29 28.00 -4.57
CA ARG A 320 -3.54 27.67 -5.96
C ARG A 320 -4.93 27.01 -6.11
N PRO A 321 -5.55 27.03 -7.30
CA PRO A 321 -6.77 26.26 -7.56
C PRO A 321 -6.57 24.77 -7.24
N ALA A 322 -7.66 24.08 -6.91
CA ALA A 322 -7.63 22.63 -6.81
C ALA A 322 -7.29 22.01 -8.18
N PRO A 323 -6.59 20.87 -8.21
CA PRO A 323 -6.31 20.18 -9.47
C PRO A 323 -7.62 19.70 -10.13
N PRO A 324 -7.60 19.40 -11.44
CA PRO A 324 -8.73 18.80 -12.12
C PRO A 324 -9.12 17.46 -11.47
N GLU A 325 -10.40 17.20 -11.33
CA GLU A 325 -10.89 15.90 -10.86
C GLU A 325 -10.92 14.86 -11.99
N VAL A 326 -10.70 13.59 -11.65
CA VAL A 326 -10.94 12.48 -12.57
C VAL A 326 -12.44 12.29 -12.72
N ILE A 327 -12.97 12.69 -13.88
CA ILE A 327 -14.42 12.63 -14.19
C ILE A 327 -14.81 11.39 -14.98
N ALA A 328 -13.85 10.57 -15.41
CA ALA A 328 -14.11 9.38 -16.17
C ALA A 328 -14.83 8.34 -15.31
N VAL A 329 -15.94 7.82 -15.80
CA VAL A 329 -16.71 6.76 -15.15
C VAL A 329 -16.67 5.53 -16.05
N GLU A 330 -16.25 4.38 -15.49
CA GLU A 330 -16.30 3.13 -16.22
C GLU A 330 -17.76 2.71 -16.43
N PRO A 331 -18.19 2.45 -17.67
CA PRO A 331 -19.54 1.97 -17.92
C PRO A 331 -19.73 0.55 -17.36
N PRO A 332 -20.96 0.19 -16.92
CA PRO A 332 -21.24 -1.16 -16.45
C PRO A 332 -20.88 -2.20 -17.50
N GLN A 333 -20.19 -3.25 -17.06
CA GLN A 333 -19.85 -4.38 -17.91
C GLN A 333 -21.10 -5.23 -18.17
N THR A 334 -21.31 -5.67 -19.43
CA THR A 334 -22.51 -6.40 -19.85
C THR A 334 -22.23 -7.83 -20.31
N ALA A 335 -20.97 -8.22 -20.36
CA ALA A 335 -20.54 -9.58 -20.74
C ALA A 335 -19.17 -9.88 -20.12
N THR A 336 -18.86 -11.15 -19.89
CA THR A 336 -17.52 -11.58 -19.49
C THR A 336 -16.47 -11.07 -20.47
N ARG A 337 -15.41 -10.44 -19.96
CA ARG A 337 -14.21 -10.05 -20.73
C ARG A 337 -13.09 -11.03 -20.44
N GLU A 338 -12.23 -11.31 -21.42
CA GLU A 338 -11.15 -12.28 -21.25
C GLU A 338 -9.86 -11.82 -21.93
N VAL A 339 -8.73 -12.12 -21.29
CA VAL A 339 -7.40 -11.98 -21.87
C VAL A 339 -6.57 -13.23 -21.57
N THR A 340 -5.82 -13.70 -22.56
CA THR A 340 -4.93 -14.84 -22.42
C THR A 340 -3.57 -14.50 -22.99
N LEU A 341 -2.53 -14.67 -22.17
CA LEU A 341 -1.14 -14.52 -22.58
C LEU A 341 -0.47 -15.90 -22.63
N ARG A 342 0.38 -16.13 -23.64
CA ARG A 342 1.21 -17.34 -23.74
C ARG A 342 2.66 -16.96 -23.45
N LEU A 343 3.15 -17.33 -22.26
CA LEU A 343 4.44 -16.90 -21.74
C LEU A 343 5.24 -18.09 -21.22
N LYS A 344 6.56 -17.94 -21.13
CA LYS A 344 7.45 -18.89 -20.46
C LYS A 344 7.33 -18.78 -18.94
N SER A 345 6.22 -19.29 -18.41
CA SER A 345 5.88 -19.19 -16.99
C SER A 345 5.01 -20.35 -16.55
N GLN A 346 4.90 -20.56 -15.25
CA GLN A 346 3.84 -21.37 -14.69
C GLN A 346 2.47 -20.74 -15.02
N PRO A 347 1.42 -21.57 -15.18
CA PRO A 347 0.10 -21.06 -15.53
C PRO A 347 -0.52 -20.29 -14.36
N TRP A 348 -1.13 -19.14 -14.66
CA TRP A 348 -1.88 -18.32 -13.72
C TRP A 348 -3.32 -18.15 -14.17
N TYR A 349 -4.20 -18.09 -13.21
CA TYR A 349 -5.61 -17.73 -13.38
C TYR A 349 -5.93 -16.48 -12.57
N LEU A 350 -6.58 -15.49 -13.21
CA LEU A 350 -7.07 -14.27 -12.59
C LEU A 350 -8.56 -14.13 -12.90
N GLU A 351 -9.33 -13.66 -11.93
CA GLU A 351 -10.75 -13.36 -12.10
C GLU A 351 -11.10 -12.12 -11.28
N GLY A 352 -11.59 -11.06 -11.93
CA GLY A 352 -11.96 -9.80 -11.30
C GLY A 352 -13.41 -9.41 -11.57
N TYR A 353 -14.01 -8.72 -10.61
CA TYR A 353 -15.37 -8.20 -10.67
C TYR A 353 -15.37 -6.74 -10.28
N HIS A 354 -16.03 -5.88 -11.05
CA HIS A 354 -16.17 -4.47 -10.65
C HIS A 354 -16.88 -4.37 -9.31
N ALA A 355 -16.31 -3.57 -8.43
CA ALA A 355 -16.74 -3.31 -7.07
C ALA A 355 -16.76 -1.79 -6.84
N PRO A 356 -17.59 -1.28 -5.93
CA PRO A 356 -17.69 0.16 -5.70
C PRO A 356 -16.48 0.72 -4.95
N ALA A 357 -16.34 2.04 -5.00
CA ALA A 357 -15.31 2.82 -4.33
C ALA A 357 -15.34 2.65 -2.80
N PHE A 358 -14.21 2.94 -2.14
CA PHE A 358 -14.03 2.88 -0.67
C PHE A 358 -15.11 3.62 0.13
N LYS A 359 -15.62 4.74 -0.38
CA LYS A 359 -16.69 5.51 0.27
C LYS A 359 -18.07 4.85 0.23
N HIS A 360 -18.25 3.76 -0.52
CA HIS A 360 -19.55 3.09 -0.62
C HIS A 360 -19.91 2.40 0.69
N PRO A 361 -21.20 2.39 1.11
CA PRO A 361 -21.62 1.77 2.36
C PRO A 361 -21.25 0.28 2.49
N ASP A 362 -21.23 -0.45 1.38
CA ASP A 362 -20.93 -1.89 1.35
C ASP A 362 -19.40 -2.19 1.26
N HIS A 363 -18.49 -1.20 1.26
CA HIS A 363 -17.06 -1.49 1.07
C HIS A 363 -16.53 -2.52 2.07
N ILE A 364 -16.96 -2.44 3.35
CA ILE A 364 -16.56 -3.41 4.38
C ILE A 364 -17.10 -4.82 4.08
N VAL A 365 -18.29 -4.92 3.45
CA VAL A 365 -18.83 -6.22 3.06
C VAL A 365 -17.93 -6.88 2.01
N TYR A 366 -17.40 -6.10 1.06
CA TYR A 366 -16.42 -6.58 0.08
C TYR A 366 -15.13 -7.04 0.75
N ASP A 367 -14.61 -6.29 1.73
CA ASP A 367 -13.43 -6.69 2.50
C ASP A 367 -13.68 -8.00 3.25
N MET A 368 -14.84 -8.14 3.90
CA MET A 368 -15.24 -9.39 4.58
C MET A 368 -15.34 -10.56 3.59
N MET A 369 -15.86 -10.35 2.37
CA MET A 369 -15.89 -11.39 1.33
C MET A 369 -14.48 -11.83 0.95
N GLY A 370 -13.55 -10.87 0.76
CA GLY A 370 -12.13 -11.13 0.53
C GLY A 370 -11.51 -11.95 1.65
N ASP A 371 -11.77 -11.59 2.90
CA ASP A 371 -11.26 -12.28 4.08
C ASP A 371 -11.81 -13.71 4.24
N ILE A 372 -13.10 -13.92 4.01
CA ILE A 372 -13.71 -15.26 4.04
C ILE A 372 -13.04 -16.16 3.01
N LEU A 373 -12.84 -15.64 1.79
CA LEU A 373 -12.27 -16.42 0.69
C LEU A 373 -10.76 -16.62 0.83
N SER A 374 -10.00 -15.65 1.38
CA SER A 374 -8.54 -15.62 1.19
C SER A 374 -7.70 -15.42 2.46
N SER A 375 -8.29 -14.98 3.59
CA SER A 375 -7.48 -14.60 4.76
C SER A 375 -7.02 -15.83 5.56
N GLY A 376 -5.73 -16.20 5.38
CA GLY A 376 -5.05 -17.24 6.12
C GLY A 376 -5.41 -18.68 5.71
N ARG A 377 -4.82 -19.65 6.43
CA ARG A 377 -4.96 -21.08 6.08
C ARG A 377 -6.37 -21.66 6.28
N THR A 378 -7.22 -20.96 7.01
CA THR A 378 -8.60 -21.39 7.26
C THR A 378 -9.60 -20.80 6.27
N SER A 379 -9.14 -19.99 5.32
CA SER A 379 -9.96 -19.40 4.26
C SER A 379 -10.43 -20.46 3.25
N ARG A 380 -11.53 -20.17 2.56
CA ARG A 380 -12.15 -21.13 1.63
C ARG A 380 -11.24 -21.49 0.46
N LEU A 381 -10.61 -20.50 -0.18
CA LEU A 381 -9.71 -20.74 -1.32
C LEU A 381 -8.47 -21.53 -0.92
N TYR A 382 -7.84 -21.20 0.22
CA TYR A 382 -6.68 -21.95 0.67
C TYR A 382 -7.03 -23.40 0.95
N ARG A 383 -8.09 -23.65 1.73
CA ARG A 383 -8.51 -25.02 2.10
C ARG A 383 -8.93 -25.83 0.89
N SER A 384 -9.71 -25.24 -0.01
CA SER A 384 -10.23 -25.95 -1.17
C SER A 384 -9.15 -26.20 -2.23
N LEU A 385 -8.49 -25.11 -2.73
CA LEU A 385 -7.60 -25.20 -3.88
C LEU A 385 -6.18 -25.66 -3.52
N VAL A 386 -5.67 -25.26 -2.35
CA VAL A 386 -4.26 -25.51 -1.98
C VAL A 386 -4.12 -26.76 -1.12
N GLU A 387 -4.97 -26.92 -0.08
CA GLU A 387 -4.83 -28.01 0.89
C GLU A 387 -5.53 -29.31 0.43
N GLN A 388 -6.80 -29.24 0.01
CA GLN A 388 -7.62 -30.41 -0.28
C GLN A 388 -7.45 -30.91 -1.71
N GLN A 389 -7.65 -30.05 -2.70
CA GLN A 389 -7.59 -30.42 -4.12
C GLN A 389 -6.17 -30.35 -4.69
N GLN A 390 -5.29 -29.55 -4.09
CA GLN A 390 -3.89 -29.34 -4.50
C GLN A 390 -3.73 -28.86 -5.96
N VAL A 391 -4.77 -28.23 -6.51
CA VAL A 391 -4.77 -27.71 -7.90
C VAL A 391 -4.02 -26.38 -8.03
N ALA A 392 -3.78 -25.69 -6.92
CA ALA A 392 -3.07 -24.43 -6.90
C ALA A 392 -1.96 -24.42 -5.82
N LEU A 393 -0.85 -23.73 -6.12
CA LEU A 393 0.22 -23.45 -5.15
C LEU A 393 -0.16 -22.29 -4.23
N THR A 394 -0.94 -21.35 -4.72
CA THR A 394 -1.53 -20.24 -3.97
C THR A 394 -2.86 -19.85 -4.61
N ALA A 395 -3.79 -19.39 -3.78
CA ALA A 395 -5.05 -18.81 -4.23
C ALA A 395 -5.41 -17.67 -3.26
N GLN A 396 -5.64 -16.48 -3.79
CA GLN A 396 -5.87 -15.26 -3.03
C GLN A 396 -7.02 -14.45 -3.67
N GLY A 397 -7.62 -13.56 -2.88
CA GLY A 397 -8.58 -12.57 -3.35
C GLY A 397 -8.59 -11.36 -2.41
N PHE A 398 -8.80 -10.20 -2.97
CA PHE A 398 -8.88 -8.93 -2.25
C PHE A 398 -9.68 -7.91 -3.06
N THR A 399 -10.05 -6.80 -2.44
CA THR A 399 -10.80 -5.69 -3.04
C THR A 399 -9.90 -4.46 -3.19
N GLY A 400 -10.37 -3.44 -3.90
CA GLY A 400 -9.63 -2.20 -4.06
C GLY A 400 -8.51 -2.26 -5.10
N PHE A 401 -8.64 -3.08 -6.14
CA PHE A 401 -7.63 -3.19 -7.20
C PHE A 401 -8.05 -2.44 -8.48
N PRO A 402 -7.17 -1.64 -9.09
CA PRO A 402 -5.79 -1.28 -8.73
C PRO A 402 -5.71 -0.12 -7.73
N GLY A 403 -6.80 0.48 -7.37
CA GLY A 403 -7.03 1.54 -6.40
C GLY A 403 -8.46 1.44 -5.88
N ASP A 404 -8.85 2.26 -4.90
CA ASP A 404 -10.16 2.17 -4.27
C ASP A 404 -10.85 3.54 -4.05
N LYS A 405 -10.22 4.62 -4.51
CA LYS A 405 -10.83 5.97 -4.51
C LYS A 405 -12.06 6.01 -5.43
N PHE A 406 -12.02 5.27 -6.53
CA PHE A 406 -13.10 5.10 -7.51
C PHE A 406 -13.58 3.65 -7.55
N ASP A 407 -14.59 3.37 -8.36
CA ASP A 407 -15.05 2.01 -8.61
C ASP A 407 -13.88 1.16 -9.15
N ASN A 408 -13.70 0.00 -8.56
CA ASN A 408 -12.49 -0.80 -8.66
C ASN A 408 -12.81 -2.27 -8.95
N LEU A 409 -11.88 -3.17 -8.67
CA LEU A 409 -12.09 -4.60 -8.80
C LEU A 409 -11.92 -5.33 -7.47
N MET A 410 -12.83 -6.25 -7.21
CA MET A 410 -12.55 -7.41 -6.37
C MET A 410 -11.82 -8.44 -7.25
N LEU A 411 -10.54 -8.67 -6.96
CA LEU A 411 -9.64 -9.52 -7.74
C LEU A 411 -9.37 -10.84 -7.02
N PHE A 412 -9.47 -11.95 -7.75
CA PHE A 412 -9.00 -13.26 -7.34
C PHE A 412 -7.89 -13.72 -8.26
N TYR A 413 -6.89 -14.42 -7.72
CA TYR A 413 -5.84 -15.02 -8.52
C TYR A 413 -5.34 -16.33 -7.92
N ALA A 414 -4.86 -17.22 -8.78
CA ALA A 414 -4.28 -18.46 -8.35
C ALA A 414 -3.12 -18.87 -9.26
N LEU A 415 -2.05 -19.39 -8.68
CA LEU A 415 -0.93 -20.03 -9.37
C LEU A 415 -1.22 -21.52 -9.46
N THR A 416 -1.33 -22.04 -10.67
CA THR A 416 -1.64 -23.45 -10.93
C THR A 416 -0.53 -24.37 -10.41
N ALA A 417 -0.88 -25.45 -9.74
CA ALA A 417 0.08 -26.46 -9.29
C ALA A 417 0.58 -27.32 -10.48
N PRO A 418 1.81 -27.85 -10.42
CA PRO A 418 2.33 -28.75 -11.43
C PRO A 418 1.43 -29.96 -11.66
N GLY A 419 1.17 -30.30 -12.92
CA GLY A 419 0.29 -31.43 -13.30
C GLY A 419 -1.20 -31.08 -13.38
N HIS A 420 -1.58 -29.86 -13.06
CA HIS A 420 -2.95 -29.35 -13.16
C HIS A 420 -3.09 -28.27 -14.23
N THR A 421 -4.32 -28.00 -14.63
CA THR A 421 -4.67 -27.02 -15.67
C THR A 421 -5.27 -25.74 -15.07
N VAL A 422 -5.21 -24.65 -15.83
CA VAL A 422 -5.87 -23.38 -15.46
C VAL A 422 -7.39 -23.56 -15.36
N GLU A 423 -7.96 -24.46 -16.15
CA GLU A 423 -9.40 -24.78 -16.17
C GLU A 423 -9.83 -25.48 -14.86
N GLU A 424 -9.01 -26.38 -14.30
CA GLU A 424 -9.26 -27.00 -13.01
C GLU A 424 -9.23 -25.97 -11.89
N VAL A 425 -8.23 -25.08 -11.89
CA VAL A 425 -8.14 -23.96 -10.96
C VAL A 425 -9.35 -23.04 -11.08
N ALA A 426 -9.70 -22.62 -12.30
CA ALA A 426 -10.85 -21.76 -12.57
C ALA A 426 -12.16 -22.36 -12.05
N LYS A 427 -12.38 -23.66 -12.29
CA LYS A 427 -13.57 -24.38 -11.80
C LYS A 427 -13.61 -24.40 -10.27
N SER A 428 -12.51 -24.73 -9.63
CA SER A 428 -12.44 -24.82 -8.15
C SER A 428 -12.62 -23.44 -7.50
N LEU A 429 -12.01 -22.39 -8.05
CA LEU A 429 -12.16 -21.02 -7.59
C LEU A 429 -13.60 -20.55 -7.70
N ARG A 430 -14.25 -20.76 -8.85
CA ARG A 430 -15.65 -20.40 -9.07
C ARG A 430 -16.60 -21.15 -8.13
N THR A 431 -16.31 -22.41 -7.85
CA THR A 431 -17.13 -23.17 -6.88
C THR A 431 -17.16 -22.46 -5.52
N GLU A 432 -16.02 -21.99 -5.01
CA GLU A 432 -15.98 -21.29 -3.74
C GLU A 432 -16.62 -19.89 -3.81
N ILE A 433 -16.46 -19.18 -4.94
CA ILE A 433 -17.14 -17.91 -5.20
C ILE A 433 -18.67 -18.10 -5.25
N ASP A 434 -19.16 -19.12 -5.97
CA ASP A 434 -20.59 -19.40 -6.10
C ASP A 434 -21.22 -19.80 -4.76
N ARG A 435 -20.46 -20.45 -3.88
CA ARG A 435 -20.92 -20.76 -2.52
C ARG A 435 -21.25 -19.52 -1.70
N LEU A 436 -20.56 -18.39 -1.91
CA LEU A 436 -20.94 -17.12 -1.24
C LEU A 436 -22.32 -16.62 -1.69
N LYS A 437 -22.74 -16.95 -2.92
CA LYS A 437 -24.04 -16.54 -3.47
C LYS A 437 -25.17 -17.47 -3.04
N THR A 438 -24.88 -18.75 -2.89
CA THR A 438 -25.88 -19.79 -2.71
C THR A 438 -26.03 -20.30 -1.28
N GLU A 439 -24.97 -20.21 -0.48
CA GLU A 439 -24.91 -20.71 0.88
C GLU A 439 -24.64 -19.56 1.86
N PRO A 440 -25.41 -19.42 2.94
CA PRO A 440 -25.08 -18.45 3.98
C PRO A 440 -23.71 -18.75 4.59
N VAL A 441 -22.92 -17.72 4.84
CA VAL A 441 -21.66 -17.84 5.59
C VAL A 441 -21.99 -18.33 7.01
N SER A 442 -21.27 -19.33 7.48
CA SER A 442 -21.50 -19.84 8.85
C SER A 442 -21.13 -18.79 9.91
N ALA A 443 -21.82 -18.83 11.05
CA ALA A 443 -21.54 -17.92 12.17
C ALA A 443 -20.04 -17.97 12.57
N ALA A 444 -19.45 -19.17 12.60
CA ALA A 444 -18.05 -19.35 12.96
C ALA A 444 -17.07 -18.70 11.94
N GLU A 445 -17.37 -18.75 10.63
CA GLU A 445 -16.57 -18.05 9.61
C GLU A 445 -16.71 -16.54 9.74
N LEU A 446 -17.92 -16.05 9.90
CA LEU A 446 -18.20 -14.63 10.04
C LEU A 446 -17.53 -14.04 11.30
N ASP A 447 -17.66 -14.71 12.45
CA ASP A 447 -17.04 -14.29 13.71
C ASP A 447 -15.50 -14.31 13.60
N ARG A 448 -14.93 -15.29 12.92
CA ARG A 448 -13.49 -15.35 12.67
C ARG A 448 -13.01 -14.13 11.88
N VAL A 449 -13.62 -13.81 10.74
CA VAL A 449 -13.17 -12.70 9.90
C VAL A 449 -13.42 -11.35 10.55
N LYS A 450 -14.54 -11.15 11.26
CA LYS A 450 -14.78 -9.97 12.09
C LYS A 450 -13.70 -9.77 13.14
N THR A 451 -13.32 -10.84 13.83
CA THR A 451 -12.26 -10.80 14.84
C THR A 451 -10.91 -10.45 14.22
N GLN A 452 -10.59 -11.02 13.06
CA GLN A 452 -9.35 -10.74 12.34
C GLN A 452 -9.30 -9.30 11.83
N ALA A 453 -10.38 -8.78 11.23
CA ALA A 453 -10.47 -7.41 10.76
C ALA A 453 -10.31 -6.40 11.91
N LYS A 454 -11.04 -6.59 13.01
CA LYS A 454 -10.89 -5.75 14.22
C LYS A 454 -9.47 -5.80 14.79
N ALA A 455 -8.88 -6.97 14.90
CA ALA A 455 -7.50 -7.12 15.40
C ALA A 455 -6.48 -6.47 14.45
N GLY A 456 -6.69 -6.53 13.14
CA GLY A 456 -5.89 -5.85 12.12
C GLY A 456 -5.95 -4.33 12.28
N LEU A 457 -7.16 -3.78 12.35
CA LEU A 457 -7.40 -2.35 12.55
C LEU A 457 -6.74 -1.86 13.85
N LEU A 458 -6.94 -2.56 14.97
CA LEU A 458 -6.34 -2.20 16.26
C LEU A 458 -4.81 -2.21 16.24
N ARG A 459 -4.20 -3.16 15.54
CA ARG A 459 -2.74 -3.17 15.35
C ARG A 459 -2.26 -1.94 14.60
N SER A 460 -2.93 -1.58 13.52
CA SER A 460 -2.60 -0.36 12.75
C SER A 460 -2.77 0.90 13.61
N LEU A 461 -3.87 0.99 14.37
CA LEU A 461 -4.11 2.11 15.31
C LEU A 461 -3.07 2.18 16.44
N SER A 462 -2.37 1.10 16.77
CA SER A 462 -1.40 1.06 17.89
C SER A 462 -0.06 1.72 17.57
N SER A 463 0.36 1.72 16.31
CA SER A 463 1.60 2.39 15.85
C SER A 463 1.34 3.84 15.42
N ASN A 464 2.36 4.71 15.54
CA ASN A 464 2.24 6.08 15.07
C ASN A 464 2.08 6.15 13.55
N SER A 465 2.88 5.40 12.81
CA SER A 465 2.82 5.36 11.34
C SER A 465 1.51 4.78 10.81
N GLY A 466 1.03 3.67 11.38
CA GLY A 466 -0.24 3.07 10.97
C GLY A 466 -1.44 3.98 11.25
N MET A 467 -1.43 4.67 12.40
CA MET A 467 -2.45 5.68 12.72
C MET A 467 -2.40 6.85 11.75
N ALA A 468 -1.21 7.39 11.45
CA ALA A 468 -1.06 8.47 10.48
C ALA A 468 -1.62 8.09 9.10
N GLN A 469 -1.31 6.88 8.64
CA GLN A 469 -1.81 6.37 7.38
C GLN A 469 -3.33 6.27 7.37
N LEU A 470 -3.93 5.62 8.37
CA LEU A 470 -5.39 5.44 8.43
C LEU A 470 -6.14 6.78 8.54
N LEU A 471 -5.65 7.72 9.35
CA LEU A 471 -6.26 9.06 9.45
C LEU A 471 -6.31 9.75 8.08
N LEU A 472 -5.24 9.66 7.29
CA LEU A 472 -5.20 10.27 5.96
C LEU A 472 -6.03 9.52 4.93
N GLU A 473 -6.01 8.18 4.94
CA GLU A 473 -6.85 7.37 4.04
C GLU A 473 -8.33 7.71 4.21
N TYR A 474 -8.81 7.72 5.45
CA TYR A 474 -10.21 8.07 5.72
C TYR A 474 -10.53 9.53 5.45
N GLU A 475 -9.61 10.44 5.79
CA GLU A 475 -9.78 11.86 5.48
C GLU A 475 -9.97 12.10 3.98
N VAL A 476 -9.04 11.61 3.17
CA VAL A 476 -9.01 11.90 1.74
C VAL A 476 -10.12 11.15 0.99
N LYS A 477 -10.31 9.85 1.28
CA LYS A 477 -11.28 9.03 0.55
C LYS A 477 -12.74 9.25 0.97
N THR A 478 -12.97 9.65 2.23
CA THR A 478 -14.34 9.81 2.76
C THR A 478 -14.68 11.26 3.16
N GLY A 479 -13.71 12.16 3.10
CA GLY A 479 -13.86 13.56 3.53
C GLY A 479 -13.86 13.76 5.04
N ASN A 480 -13.67 12.69 5.84
CA ASN A 480 -13.68 12.79 7.31
C ASN A 480 -12.90 11.64 7.95
N TRP A 481 -11.76 11.93 8.56
CA TRP A 481 -10.95 10.94 9.28
C TRP A 481 -11.70 10.24 10.43
N ARG A 482 -12.75 10.84 10.99
CA ARG A 482 -13.56 10.25 12.08
C ARG A 482 -14.27 8.98 11.64
N ASN A 483 -14.52 8.79 10.34
CA ASN A 483 -15.12 7.58 9.80
C ASN A 483 -14.28 6.32 10.08
N LEU A 484 -12.95 6.47 10.28
CA LEU A 484 -12.07 5.40 10.75
C LEU A 484 -12.56 4.76 12.05
N PHE A 485 -13.07 5.56 12.98
CA PHE A 485 -13.42 5.09 14.32
C PHE A 485 -14.82 4.44 14.38
N THR A 486 -15.62 4.58 13.34
CA THR A 486 -16.90 3.88 13.19
C THR A 486 -16.77 2.52 12.49
N GLU A 487 -15.58 2.19 11.94
CA GLU A 487 -15.33 0.95 11.20
C GLU A 487 -15.59 -0.30 12.05
N ILE A 488 -15.21 -0.28 13.33
CA ILE A 488 -15.42 -1.43 14.22
C ILE A 488 -16.90 -1.75 14.39
N GLU A 489 -17.73 -0.72 14.56
CA GLU A 489 -19.19 -0.87 14.66
C GLU A 489 -19.78 -1.41 13.36
N LYS A 490 -19.32 -0.89 12.22
CA LYS A 490 -19.76 -1.36 10.91
C LYS A 490 -19.36 -2.82 10.67
N ILE A 491 -18.11 -3.22 11.01
CA ILE A 491 -17.66 -4.61 10.96
C ILE A 491 -18.56 -5.51 11.80
N GLU A 492 -18.91 -5.09 13.01
CA GLU A 492 -19.77 -5.85 13.91
C GLU A 492 -21.20 -6.00 13.39
N ALA A 493 -21.71 -4.98 12.72
CA ALA A 493 -23.05 -4.97 12.17
C ALA A 493 -23.27 -5.88 10.96
N ILE A 494 -22.19 -6.28 10.23
CA ILE A 494 -22.29 -7.11 9.02
C ILE A 494 -22.90 -8.48 9.37
N THR A 495 -23.86 -8.91 8.55
CA THR A 495 -24.53 -10.20 8.67
C THR A 495 -24.17 -11.14 7.51
N ALA A 496 -24.45 -12.43 7.68
CA ALA A 496 -24.33 -13.40 6.59
C ALA A 496 -25.24 -13.05 5.39
N ALA A 497 -26.39 -12.41 5.65
CA ALA A 497 -27.29 -11.93 4.60
C ALA A 497 -26.69 -10.78 3.79
N ASP A 498 -25.93 -9.88 4.41
CA ASP A 498 -25.23 -8.80 3.70
C ASP A 498 -24.16 -9.37 2.77
N ILE A 499 -23.35 -10.34 3.24
CA ILE A 499 -22.38 -11.04 2.42
C ILE A 499 -23.04 -11.68 1.21
N GLN A 500 -24.14 -12.42 1.43
CA GLN A 500 -24.85 -13.11 0.35
C GLN A 500 -25.48 -12.14 -0.65
N ARG A 501 -26.10 -11.04 -0.16
CA ARG A 501 -26.69 -9.99 -0.99
C ARG A 501 -25.66 -9.36 -1.92
N VAL A 502 -24.51 -8.95 -1.37
CA VAL A 502 -23.44 -8.30 -2.14
C VAL A 502 -22.81 -9.30 -3.10
N ALA A 503 -22.57 -10.55 -2.66
CA ALA A 503 -22.05 -11.60 -3.53
C ALA A 503 -22.98 -11.86 -4.74
N GLN A 504 -24.28 -11.93 -4.53
CA GLN A 504 -25.28 -12.13 -5.59
C GLN A 504 -25.30 -10.95 -6.58
N ALA A 505 -25.20 -9.72 -6.09
CA ALA A 505 -25.23 -8.53 -6.93
C ALA A 505 -23.94 -8.34 -7.75
N THR A 506 -22.79 -8.74 -7.21
CA THR A 506 -21.47 -8.41 -7.78
C THR A 506 -20.85 -9.55 -8.57
N LEU A 507 -20.88 -10.79 -8.04
CA LEU A 507 -20.14 -11.93 -8.59
C LEU A 507 -20.94 -12.62 -9.70
N THR A 508 -21.29 -11.83 -10.73
CA THR A 508 -22.08 -12.30 -11.89
C THR A 508 -21.21 -12.52 -13.13
N PRO A 509 -21.61 -13.37 -14.08
CA PRO A 509 -20.86 -13.56 -15.31
C PRO A 509 -20.68 -12.27 -16.12
N GLU A 510 -21.67 -11.39 -16.11
CA GLU A 510 -21.65 -10.11 -16.85
C GLU A 510 -20.59 -9.16 -16.31
N ASN A 511 -20.39 -9.17 -14.99
CA ASN A 511 -19.43 -8.29 -14.27
C ASN A 511 -18.00 -8.87 -14.21
N ARG A 512 -17.74 -10.00 -14.87
CA ARG A 512 -16.50 -10.76 -14.72
C ARG A 512 -15.48 -10.46 -15.80
N THR A 513 -14.23 -10.22 -15.39
CA THR A 513 -13.05 -10.21 -16.26
C THR A 513 -12.12 -11.37 -15.90
N ILE A 514 -11.61 -12.09 -16.91
CA ILE A 514 -10.76 -13.27 -16.74
C ILE A 514 -9.40 -13.03 -17.39
N GLY A 515 -8.33 -13.34 -16.65
CA GLY A 515 -6.95 -13.38 -17.14
C GLY A 515 -6.38 -14.80 -17.06
N ARG A 516 -5.66 -15.23 -18.11
CA ARG A 516 -4.94 -16.51 -18.11
C ARG A 516 -3.52 -16.33 -18.61
N ILE A 517 -2.56 -16.82 -17.85
CA ILE A 517 -1.23 -17.10 -18.39
C ILE A 517 -1.17 -18.59 -18.66
N LEU A 518 -0.94 -18.94 -19.92
CA LEU A 518 -0.72 -20.31 -20.36
C LEU A 518 0.77 -20.48 -20.71
N PRO A 519 1.34 -21.68 -20.52
CA PRO A 519 2.68 -21.95 -20.99
C PRO A 519 2.79 -21.72 -22.50
N GLN A 520 3.90 -21.14 -22.91
CA GLN A 520 4.25 -21.07 -24.32
C GLN A 520 4.66 -22.49 -24.76
N ASP A 521 4.03 -23.02 -25.82
CA ASP A 521 4.42 -24.29 -26.39
C ASP A 521 5.92 -24.20 -26.79
N SER A 522 6.71 -25.21 -26.37
CA SER A 522 8.16 -25.27 -26.56
C SER A 522 8.51 -25.60 -28.03
#